data_8f0e29cf15c66c65ea52002e7348724f
#
_entry.id   8f0e29cf15c66c65ea52002e7348724f
#
_cell.length_a   1.000
_cell.length_b   1.000
_cell.length_c   1.000
_cell.angle_alpha   90.00
_cell.angle_beta   90.00
_cell.angle_gamma   90.00
#
_symmetry.space_group_name_H-M   'P 1'
#
loop_
_entity.id
_entity.type
_entity.pdbx_description
1 polymer ?
#
loop_
_entity_poly.entity_id
_entity_poly.type
_entity_poly.pdbx_seq_one_letter_code
_entity_poly.pdbx_strand_id
1 'polypeptide(L)'
;MSTMLKKTFSNSLSKTVCGMKIALAFLLVFAVKTGWAQPEDAAAFQRASTTQRLSEFPKVAKDGRVWFQFKAPNAQKVQLKIGATNKTYDMEKLADGTWNLVIPYPGPGFQLYWMIVDGLNVMDPGSETFFSNGIKTAVEVPSPGEDFYDLKPAPHGHVLQHWFYSQVTQSWRRMYIYLPPGYDSSPNMRYPVLYLQHGNGEDETEWTHAGRAQFILDNLIAEKKAVPMIIVMNLGFATLPGVDPVPPPATPPAPGAPAAPPVTPAKRFAVFEEVLTKEVIPDVDANFRTIADRDHRAMAGLSMGGMQTFQIGTSHLELFSYLGMFSGTPQAAGQAQVDAVAAQGKTFSDKVHVLWFGLGTTEASFMARTKVVRAQLDAAGIPSGYYESPGTAHEFQTWRRCLHEFAPLLFQPAVSPAMKN
;
A
#
# COMPACT_ATOMS: atom_id res chain seq x y z
N MET A 1 -84.13 -7.68 -58.76
CA MET A 1 -85.47 -7.94 -58.29
C MET A 1 -85.46 -7.58 -56.81
N SER A 2 -86.00 -6.45 -56.55
CA SER A 2 -87.27 -6.24 -55.81
C SER A 2 -87.11 -6.48 -54.31
N THR A 3 -87.46 -5.71 -53.36
CA THR A 3 -88.21 -4.47 -53.24
C THR A 3 -88.31 -4.21 -51.74
N MET A 4 -88.10 -3.01 -51.29
CA MET A 4 -88.77 -2.21 -50.26
C MET A 4 -89.56 -2.94 -49.15
N LEU A 5 -89.42 -2.49 -47.90
CA LEU A 5 -90.44 -1.58 -47.34
C LEU A 5 -90.03 -1.02 -45.95
N LYS A 6 -90.26 0.25 -45.87
CA LYS A 6 -90.24 1.08 -44.66
C LYS A 6 -91.44 0.74 -43.77
N LYS A 7 -91.30 0.95 -42.44
CA LYS A 7 -92.29 1.71 -41.67
C LYS A 7 -91.75 2.15 -40.30
N THR A 8 -91.81 3.42 -40.12
CA THR A 8 -91.79 4.25 -38.91
C THR A 8 -92.90 3.97 -37.94
N PHE A 9 -92.68 4.15 -36.62
CA PHE A 9 -93.57 4.81 -35.67
C PHE A 9 -92.76 5.01 -34.39
N SER A 10 -92.57 6.14 -33.99
CA SER A 10 -92.78 7.28 -33.17
C SER A 10 -93.24 7.01 -31.72
N ASN A 11 -92.53 7.73 -30.82
CA ASN A 11 -92.89 8.25 -29.47
C ASN A 11 -93.10 7.28 -28.31
N SER A 12 -92.60 7.46 -27.12
CA SER A 12 -92.57 8.67 -26.25
C SER A 12 -92.07 8.23 -24.87
N LEU A 13 -91.23 9.13 -24.26
CA LEU A 13 -91.10 9.41 -22.83
C LEU A 13 -90.96 8.26 -21.79
N SER A 14 -89.88 8.17 -21.04
CA SER A 14 -89.71 8.97 -19.83
C SER A 14 -88.39 8.67 -19.12
N LYS A 15 -87.89 9.67 -18.48
CA LYS A 15 -86.64 9.81 -17.67
C LYS A 15 -86.55 8.74 -16.60
N THR A 16 -85.37 8.15 -16.46
CA THR A 16 -84.73 7.98 -15.12
C THR A 16 -83.21 7.95 -15.28
N VAL A 17 -82.53 8.92 -14.70
CA VAL A 17 -81.11 9.09 -14.63
C VAL A 17 -80.58 8.09 -13.63
N CYS A 18 -79.69 7.19 -14.05
CA CYS A 18 -78.81 6.52 -13.16
C CYS A 18 -77.41 6.58 -13.77
N GLY A 19 -76.63 7.47 -13.22
CA GLY A 19 -75.23 7.72 -13.65
C GLY A 19 -74.30 6.57 -13.28
N MET A 20 -73.88 5.88 -14.30
CA MET A 20 -72.73 4.95 -14.15
C MET A 20 -71.46 5.63 -14.66
N LYS A 21 -70.69 6.20 -13.72
CA LYS A 21 -69.36 6.73 -14.00
C LYS A 21 -68.46 5.53 -14.34
N ILE A 22 -68.12 5.39 -15.59
CA ILE A 22 -67.05 4.52 -16.03
C ILE A 22 -65.77 5.25 -15.62
N ALA A 23 -65.18 4.85 -14.47
CA ALA A 23 -63.83 5.23 -14.09
C ALA A 23 -62.86 4.47 -15.00
N LEU A 24 -62.30 5.18 -15.98
CA LEU A 24 -61.16 4.69 -16.75
C LEU A 24 -59.95 4.74 -15.77
N ALA A 25 -59.69 3.61 -15.12
CA ALA A 25 -58.45 3.44 -14.34
C ALA A 25 -57.32 3.35 -15.36
N PHE A 26 -56.62 4.49 -15.56
CA PHE A 26 -55.25 4.47 -16.10
C PHE A 26 -54.39 3.71 -15.11
N LEU A 27 -54.12 2.44 -15.36
CA LEU A 27 -53.01 1.72 -14.79
C LEU A 27 -51.73 2.39 -15.32
N LEU A 28 -51.23 3.38 -14.59
CA LEU A 28 -49.86 3.79 -14.70
C LEU A 28 -49.02 2.58 -14.24
N VAL A 29 -48.66 1.74 -15.18
CA VAL A 29 -47.55 0.80 -15.00
C VAL A 29 -46.30 1.68 -14.81
N PHE A 30 -46.01 1.98 -13.58
CA PHE A 30 -44.65 2.37 -13.22
C PHE A 30 -43.78 1.17 -13.59
N ALA A 31 -43.23 1.20 -14.78
CA ALA A 31 -42.06 0.39 -15.10
C ALA A 31 -40.97 0.89 -14.15
N VAL A 32 -40.87 0.24 -12.99
CA VAL A 32 -39.67 0.31 -12.16
C VAL A 32 -38.57 -0.18 -13.09
N LYS A 33 -37.82 0.75 -13.64
CA LYS A 33 -36.55 0.45 -14.29
C LYS A 33 -35.63 -0.09 -13.20
N THR A 34 -35.80 -1.37 -12.85
CA THR A 34 -34.80 -2.16 -12.11
C THR A 34 -33.70 -2.52 -13.09
N GLY A 35 -32.92 -1.57 -13.40
CA GLY A 35 -31.73 -1.73 -14.23
C GLY A 35 -30.77 -0.62 -13.88
N TRP A 36 -30.09 -0.74 -12.77
CA TRP A 36 -28.89 0.02 -12.48
C TRP A 36 -27.77 -0.57 -13.33
N ALA A 37 -27.91 -0.43 -14.64
CA ALA A 37 -26.93 -0.87 -15.60
C ALA A 37 -25.75 0.07 -15.54
N GLN A 38 -25.13 0.74 -15.67
CA GLN A 38 -24.00 1.67 -15.70
C GLN A 38 -24.33 2.97 -14.95
N PRO A 39 -23.35 3.59 -14.26
CA PRO A 39 -23.52 4.94 -13.77
C PRO A 39 -23.87 5.88 -14.93
N GLU A 40 -24.76 6.85 -14.72
CA GLU A 40 -25.18 7.82 -15.76
C GLU A 40 -23.98 8.52 -16.40
N ASP A 41 -22.89 8.67 -15.67
CA ASP A 41 -21.63 9.25 -16.09
C ASP A 41 -20.51 8.22 -16.34
N ALA A 42 -20.84 7.04 -16.86
CA ALA A 42 -19.90 5.96 -17.12
C ALA A 42 -18.63 6.39 -17.89
N ALA A 43 -18.75 7.41 -18.75
CA ALA A 43 -17.64 7.98 -19.49
C ALA A 43 -16.60 8.70 -18.61
N ALA A 44 -16.95 9.05 -17.36
CA ALA A 44 -16.01 9.64 -16.39
C ALA A 44 -15.05 8.61 -15.80
N PHE A 45 -15.33 7.31 -15.94
CA PHE A 45 -14.55 6.23 -15.38
C PHE A 45 -13.53 5.70 -16.38
N GLN A 46 -12.28 5.56 -15.94
CA GLN A 46 -11.18 4.96 -16.69
C GLN A 46 -10.68 3.72 -15.96
N ARG A 47 -10.04 2.79 -16.66
CA ARG A 47 -9.41 1.64 -16.03
C ARG A 47 -8.40 2.12 -14.97
N ALA A 48 -8.42 1.51 -13.78
CA ALA A 48 -7.37 1.75 -12.80
C ALA A 48 -6.03 1.22 -13.33
N SER A 49 -4.90 1.80 -12.89
CA SER A 49 -3.57 1.31 -13.28
C SER A 49 -3.30 -0.13 -12.82
N THR A 50 -3.99 -0.58 -11.77
CA THR A 50 -3.96 -1.95 -11.26
C THR A 50 -4.92 -2.91 -11.98
N THR A 51 -5.73 -2.44 -12.92
CA THR A 51 -6.64 -3.30 -13.68
C THR A 51 -5.86 -4.17 -14.66
N GLN A 52 -6.06 -5.49 -14.60
CA GLN A 52 -5.40 -6.47 -15.47
C GLN A 52 -5.63 -6.16 -16.95
N ARG A 53 -4.61 -6.41 -17.77
CA ARG A 53 -4.56 -5.97 -19.18
C ARG A 53 -5.81 -6.33 -20.00
N LEU A 54 -6.40 -7.51 -19.77
CA LEU A 54 -7.57 -8.02 -20.51
C LEU A 54 -8.91 -7.76 -19.78
N SER A 55 -8.88 -7.04 -18.66
CA SER A 55 -10.07 -6.69 -17.88
C SER A 55 -10.46 -5.24 -18.10
N GLU A 56 -11.76 -4.97 -17.96
CA GLU A 56 -12.28 -3.60 -17.97
C GLU A 56 -12.37 -2.97 -16.58
N PHE A 57 -12.51 -3.79 -15.56
CA PHE A 57 -12.71 -3.37 -14.16
C PHE A 57 -11.60 -3.88 -13.24
N PRO A 58 -11.36 -3.17 -12.13
CA PRO A 58 -12.03 -1.97 -11.64
C PRO A 58 -11.73 -0.72 -12.50
N LYS A 59 -12.68 0.24 -12.49
CA LYS A 59 -12.51 1.56 -13.10
C LYS A 59 -12.55 2.64 -12.02
N VAL A 60 -11.85 3.73 -12.24
CA VAL A 60 -11.74 4.87 -11.33
C VAL A 60 -12.15 6.17 -12.01
N ALA A 61 -12.80 7.07 -11.28
CA ALA A 61 -13.11 8.42 -11.72
C ALA A 61 -12.19 9.43 -11.03
N LYS A 62 -12.00 10.60 -11.65
CA LYS A 62 -11.16 11.67 -11.10
C LYS A 62 -11.64 12.21 -9.74
N ASP A 63 -12.92 12.04 -9.43
CA ASP A 63 -13.52 12.43 -8.16
C ASP A 63 -13.35 11.40 -7.04
N GLY A 64 -12.58 10.32 -7.29
CA GLY A 64 -12.28 9.28 -6.32
C GLY A 64 -13.33 8.17 -6.23
N ARG A 65 -14.35 8.17 -7.09
CA ARG A 65 -15.27 7.03 -7.18
C ARG A 65 -14.59 5.85 -7.86
N VAL A 66 -14.92 4.64 -7.40
CA VAL A 66 -14.47 3.38 -8.01
C VAL A 66 -15.68 2.57 -8.42
N TRP A 67 -15.60 2.02 -9.62
CA TRP A 67 -16.60 1.15 -10.21
C TRP A 67 -16.06 -0.26 -10.34
N PHE A 68 -16.67 -1.18 -9.61
CA PHE A 68 -16.34 -2.60 -9.59
C PHE A 68 -17.39 -3.40 -10.36
N GLN A 69 -16.93 -4.37 -11.15
CA GLN A 69 -17.78 -5.43 -11.69
C GLN A 69 -17.12 -6.79 -11.46
N PHE A 70 -17.92 -7.77 -11.05
CA PHE A 70 -17.43 -9.11 -10.73
C PHE A 70 -18.38 -10.17 -11.29
N LYS A 71 -17.85 -11.11 -12.07
CA LYS A 71 -18.67 -12.16 -12.72
C LYS A 71 -18.82 -13.38 -11.80
N ALA A 72 -20.00 -13.55 -11.23
CA ALA A 72 -20.35 -14.71 -10.39
C ALA A 72 -21.85 -15.05 -10.55
N PRO A 73 -22.25 -15.63 -11.69
CA PRO A 73 -23.68 -15.81 -12.03
C PRO A 73 -24.41 -16.73 -11.07
N ASN A 74 -23.74 -17.70 -10.47
CA ASN A 74 -24.33 -18.69 -9.56
C ASN A 74 -24.32 -18.25 -8.10
N ALA A 75 -23.60 -17.18 -7.75
CA ALA A 75 -23.53 -16.69 -6.38
C ALA A 75 -24.87 -16.11 -5.91
N GLN A 76 -25.19 -16.34 -4.65
CA GLN A 76 -26.38 -15.79 -3.99
C GLN A 76 -26.09 -14.41 -3.42
N LYS A 77 -24.85 -14.13 -2.99
CA LYS A 77 -24.41 -12.87 -2.44
C LYS A 77 -22.96 -12.59 -2.81
N VAL A 78 -22.69 -11.37 -3.28
CA VAL A 78 -21.32 -10.86 -3.46
C VAL A 78 -21.18 -9.53 -2.76
N GLN A 79 -20.09 -9.37 -2.05
CA GLN A 79 -19.74 -8.16 -1.32
C GLN A 79 -18.31 -7.74 -1.65
N LEU A 80 -18.06 -6.44 -1.65
CA LEU A 80 -16.72 -5.86 -1.70
C LEU A 80 -16.24 -5.57 -0.27
N LYS A 81 -15.06 -6.03 0.09
CA LYS A 81 -14.37 -5.69 1.34
C LYS A 81 -13.20 -4.77 1.07
N ILE A 82 -13.13 -3.63 1.77
CA ILE A 82 -12.01 -2.69 1.69
C ILE A 82 -11.05 -2.92 2.85
N GLY A 83 -9.77 -3.09 2.55
CA GLY A 83 -8.74 -3.41 3.55
C GLY A 83 -8.54 -2.29 4.58
N ALA A 84 -8.28 -1.07 4.13
CA ALA A 84 -7.94 0.06 5.01
C ALA A 84 -9.02 0.41 6.04
N THR A 85 -10.30 0.36 5.65
CA THR A 85 -11.42 0.72 6.53
C THR A 85 -12.12 -0.47 7.14
N ASN A 86 -11.80 -1.68 6.72
CA ASN A 86 -12.49 -2.91 7.06
C ASN A 86 -14.02 -2.90 6.73
N LYS A 87 -14.48 -1.94 5.90
CA LYS A 87 -15.87 -1.84 5.48
C LYS A 87 -16.21 -2.88 4.43
N THR A 88 -17.46 -3.34 4.47
CA THR A 88 -18.02 -4.28 3.52
C THR A 88 -19.24 -3.64 2.86
N TYR A 89 -19.33 -3.77 1.53
CA TYR A 89 -20.41 -3.21 0.70
C TYR A 89 -21.08 -4.34 -0.05
N ASP A 90 -22.42 -4.41 -0.02
CA ASP A 90 -23.17 -5.35 -0.84
C ASP A 90 -23.13 -4.90 -2.31
N MET A 91 -22.89 -5.84 -3.22
CA MET A 91 -22.95 -5.61 -4.66
C MET A 91 -24.33 -5.97 -5.19
N GLU A 92 -24.74 -5.33 -6.27
CA GLU A 92 -26.01 -5.58 -6.95
C GLU A 92 -25.80 -6.57 -8.10
N LYS A 93 -26.67 -7.61 -8.18
CA LYS A 93 -26.64 -8.60 -9.26
C LYS A 93 -27.37 -8.09 -10.48
N LEU A 94 -26.69 -8.00 -11.61
CA LEU A 94 -27.28 -7.66 -12.90
C LEU A 94 -27.91 -8.88 -13.57
N ALA A 95 -28.76 -8.65 -14.59
CA ALA A 95 -29.48 -9.69 -15.30
C ALA A 95 -28.57 -10.72 -15.99
N ASP A 96 -27.36 -10.35 -16.37
CA ASP A 96 -26.36 -11.22 -16.99
C ASP A 96 -25.53 -12.03 -15.98
N GLY A 97 -25.84 -11.90 -14.68
CA GLY A 97 -25.13 -12.57 -13.59
C GLY A 97 -23.82 -11.88 -13.17
N THR A 98 -23.55 -10.69 -13.66
CA THR A 98 -22.47 -9.82 -13.18
C THR A 98 -22.92 -9.07 -11.93
N TRP A 99 -22.04 -8.92 -10.98
CA TRP A 99 -22.25 -8.13 -9.79
C TRP A 99 -21.59 -6.76 -9.96
N ASN A 100 -22.30 -5.71 -9.59
CA ASN A 100 -21.96 -4.33 -9.89
C ASN A 100 -21.95 -3.47 -8.62
N LEU A 101 -21.01 -2.53 -8.51
CA LEU A 101 -20.93 -1.60 -7.40
C LEU A 101 -20.16 -0.36 -7.80
N VAL A 102 -20.71 0.82 -7.52
CA VAL A 102 -20.01 2.11 -7.60
C VAL A 102 -20.04 2.75 -6.22
N ILE A 103 -18.86 3.08 -5.70
CA ILE A 103 -18.74 3.74 -4.40
C ILE A 103 -17.74 4.90 -4.46
N PRO A 104 -17.93 5.96 -3.64
CA PRO A 104 -16.82 6.83 -3.29
C PRO A 104 -15.81 6.01 -2.48
N TYR A 105 -14.57 5.95 -2.95
CA TYR A 105 -13.54 5.19 -2.23
C TYR A 105 -13.03 6.01 -1.02
N PRO A 106 -12.70 5.38 0.11
CA PRO A 106 -12.41 6.08 1.35
C PRO A 106 -11.06 6.82 1.39
N GLY A 107 -10.21 6.69 0.35
CA GLY A 107 -8.93 7.39 0.28
C GLY A 107 -8.28 7.25 -1.09
N PRO A 108 -7.38 8.19 -1.46
CA PRO A 108 -6.59 8.10 -2.68
C PRO A 108 -5.43 7.11 -2.55
N GLY A 109 -4.77 6.84 -3.68
CA GLY A 109 -3.60 6.00 -3.77
C GLY A 109 -3.91 4.50 -3.81
N PHE A 110 -2.95 3.70 -3.37
CA PHE A 110 -3.01 2.24 -3.41
C PHE A 110 -3.91 1.68 -2.30
N GLN A 111 -4.96 0.96 -2.69
CA GLN A 111 -5.99 0.50 -1.76
C GLN A 111 -6.28 -0.99 -1.96
N LEU A 112 -6.06 -1.78 -0.93
CA LEU A 112 -6.35 -3.21 -0.93
C LEU A 112 -7.85 -3.48 -0.81
N TYR A 113 -8.34 -4.45 -1.60
CA TYR A 113 -9.71 -4.95 -1.52
C TYR A 113 -9.79 -6.43 -1.89
N TRP A 114 -10.91 -7.06 -1.59
CA TRP A 114 -11.28 -8.39 -2.08
C TRP A 114 -12.79 -8.58 -2.11
N MET A 115 -13.24 -9.56 -2.86
CA MET A 115 -14.65 -9.95 -2.89
C MET A 115 -14.96 -10.95 -1.78
N ILE A 116 -16.20 -10.93 -1.28
CA ILE A 116 -16.74 -11.98 -0.42
C ILE A 116 -17.89 -12.60 -1.22
N VAL A 117 -17.70 -13.82 -1.70
CA VAL A 117 -18.67 -14.55 -2.52
C VAL A 117 -19.26 -15.67 -1.67
N ASP A 118 -20.55 -15.57 -1.34
CA ASP A 118 -21.27 -16.54 -0.49
C ASP A 118 -20.51 -16.88 0.82
N GLY A 119 -19.87 -15.85 1.40
CA GLY A 119 -19.10 -15.95 2.65
C GLY A 119 -17.61 -16.29 2.48
N LEU A 120 -17.13 -16.59 1.28
CA LEU A 120 -15.74 -16.91 1.00
C LEU A 120 -14.98 -15.67 0.47
N ASN A 121 -13.77 -15.45 0.96
CA ASN A 121 -12.89 -14.41 0.42
C ASN A 121 -12.34 -14.85 -0.94
N VAL A 122 -12.55 -14.03 -1.96
CA VAL A 122 -12.15 -14.29 -3.35
C VAL A 122 -11.41 -13.06 -3.87
N MET A 123 -10.27 -13.29 -4.52
CA MET A 123 -9.54 -12.24 -5.22
C MET A 123 -10.23 -11.88 -6.52
N ASP A 124 -10.21 -10.59 -6.87
CA ASP A 124 -10.77 -10.12 -8.14
C ASP A 124 -9.81 -10.46 -9.28
N PRO A 125 -10.19 -11.33 -10.23
CA PRO A 125 -9.34 -11.66 -11.37
C PRO A 125 -9.14 -10.49 -12.32
N GLY A 126 -9.94 -9.44 -12.19
CA GLY A 126 -9.82 -8.20 -12.96
C GLY A 126 -8.73 -7.25 -12.48
N SER A 127 -8.12 -7.50 -11.33
CA SER A 127 -7.09 -6.66 -10.74
C SER A 127 -5.77 -7.39 -10.52
N GLU A 128 -4.68 -6.64 -10.46
CA GLU A 128 -3.38 -7.16 -10.02
C GLU A 128 -3.44 -7.64 -8.57
N THR A 129 -2.58 -8.62 -8.26
CA THR A 129 -2.49 -9.21 -6.92
C THR A 129 -1.20 -8.78 -6.22
N PHE A 130 -1.28 -8.62 -4.92
CA PHE A 130 -0.23 -8.17 -4.02
C PHE A 130 -0.16 -9.07 -2.80
N PHE A 131 0.98 -9.12 -2.13
CA PHE A 131 1.16 -9.95 -0.96
C PHE A 131 1.10 -9.12 0.33
N SER A 132 -0.03 -9.15 1.00
CA SER A 132 -0.22 -8.49 2.30
C SER A 132 -1.07 -9.37 3.21
N ASN A 133 -0.43 -10.09 4.15
CA ASN A 133 -1.08 -11.14 4.95
C ASN A 133 -1.87 -12.14 4.08
N GLY A 134 -1.20 -12.69 3.07
CA GLY A 134 -1.76 -13.47 1.98
C GLY A 134 -2.03 -12.63 0.74
N ILE A 135 -2.50 -13.28 -0.33
CA ILE A 135 -2.79 -12.62 -1.60
C ILE A 135 -4.00 -11.70 -1.45
N LYS A 136 -3.90 -10.47 -1.95
CA LYS A 136 -4.95 -9.46 -2.03
C LYS A 136 -4.98 -8.85 -3.42
N THR A 137 -6.10 -8.25 -3.79
CA THR A 137 -6.21 -7.37 -4.95
C THR A 137 -6.15 -5.91 -4.51
N ALA A 138 -5.83 -5.01 -5.43
CA ALA A 138 -5.78 -3.59 -5.12
C ALA A 138 -6.34 -2.73 -6.25
N VAL A 139 -6.80 -1.55 -5.89
CA VAL A 139 -7.15 -0.51 -6.83
C VAL A 139 -6.32 0.75 -6.55
N GLU A 140 -5.74 1.32 -7.59
CA GLU A 140 -5.09 2.62 -7.49
C GLU A 140 -6.13 3.71 -7.72
N VAL A 141 -6.47 4.45 -6.67
CA VAL A 141 -7.41 5.57 -6.71
C VAL A 141 -6.63 6.85 -6.99
N PRO A 142 -7.01 7.67 -7.98
CA PRO A 142 -6.29 8.89 -8.30
C PRO A 142 -6.08 9.80 -7.08
N SER A 143 -4.87 10.30 -6.91
CA SER A 143 -4.50 11.28 -5.89
C SER A 143 -4.20 12.61 -6.58
N PRO A 144 -5.13 13.57 -6.60
CA PRO A 144 -4.95 14.82 -7.32
C PRO A 144 -3.70 15.59 -6.86
N GLY A 145 -2.85 15.95 -7.80
CA GLY A 145 -1.61 16.69 -7.53
C GLY A 145 -0.42 15.82 -7.07
N GLU A 146 -0.57 14.50 -7.04
CA GLU A 146 0.48 13.58 -6.65
C GLU A 146 0.78 12.58 -7.78
N ASP A 147 1.78 12.88 -8.55
CA ASP A 147 2.26 12.05 -9.67
C ASP A 147 3.71 11.58 -9.47
N PHE A 148 4.29 11.82 -8.30
CA PHE A 148 5.70 11.53 -8.03
C PHE A 148 6.05 10.03 -8.05
N TYR A 149 5.05 9.15 -7.93
CA TYR A 149 5.17 7.70 -8.04
C TYR A 149 4.63 7.13 -9.36
N ASP A 150 4.23 7.99 -10.30
CA ASP A 150 3.75 7.55 -11.60
C ASP A 150 4.91 7.28 -12.56
N LEU A 151 4.66 6.40 -13.52
CA LEU A 151 5.57 6.18 -14.66
C LEU A 151 5.56 7.43 -15.53
N LYS A 152 6.65 8.19 -15.52
CA LYS A 152 6.83 9.43 -16.30
C LYS A 152 7.77 9.20 -17.48
N PRO A 153 7.73 10.05 -18.53
CA PRO A 153 8.68 9.99 -19.65
C PRO A 153 10.07 10.50 -19.22
N ALA A 154 10.75 9.72 -18.38
CA ALA A 154 12.09 9.97 -17.85
C ALA A 154 12.96 8.72 -18.06
N PRO A 155 14.29 8.80 -17.95
CA PRO A 155 15.12 7.61 -17.91
C PRO A 155 14.75 6.72 -16.73
N HIS A 156 14.60 5.42 -16.99
CA HIS A 156 14.22 4.45 -15.95
C HIS A 156 15.38 3.53 -15.59
N GLY A 157 15.41 3.16 -14.31
CA GLY A 157 16.26 2.11 -13.80
C GLY A 157 15.70 0.71 -14.07
N HIS A 158 16.40 -0.30 -13.56
CA HIS A 158 16.00 -1.69 -13.68
C HIS A 158 15.70 -2.28 -12.31
N VAL A 159 14.65 -3.10 -12.22
CA VAL A 159 14.41 -3.94 -11.05
C VAL A 159 14.70 -5.37 -11.45
N LEU A 160 15.60 -6.01 -10.72
CA LEU A 160 15.95 -7.40 -10.92
C LEU A 160 15.73 -8.24 -9.67
N GLN A 161 15.54 -9.54 -9.86
CA GLN A 161 15.53 -10.51 -8.78
C GLN A 161 16.93 -11.09 -8.60
N HIS A 162 17.44 -11.06 -7.38
CA HIS A 162 18.70 -11.68 -7.02
C HIS A 162 18.48 -12.74 -5.96
N TRP A 163 19.11 -13.91 -6.14
CA TRP A 163 18.98 -15.06 -5.26
C TRP A 163 20.32 -15.37 -4.63
N PHE A 164 20.32 -15.64 -3.33
CA PHE A 164 21.48 -16.14 -2.61
C PHE A 164 21.07 -17.26 -1.66
N TYR A 165 22.02 -18.16 -1.36
CA TYR A 165 21.79 -19.18 -0.35
C TYR A 165 22.25 -18.67 1.00
N SER A 166 21.32 -18.50 1.94
CA SER A 166 21.62 -18.06 3.30
C SER A 166 22.14 -19.24 4.14
N GLN A 167 23.34 -19.08 4.69
CA GLN A 167 23.90 -20.04 5.65
C GLN A 167 23.21 -19.93 7.01
N VAL A 168 22.73 -18.74 7.39
CA VAL A 168 22.01 -18.51 8.64
C VAL A 168 20.69 -19.26 8.65
N THR A 169 19.91 -19.18 7.57
CA THR A 169 18.59 -19.81 7.47
C THR A 169 18.60 -21.16 6.80
N GLN A 170 19.74 -21.59 6.25
CA GLN A 170 19.90 -22.83 5.46
C GLN A 170 18.87 -22.95 4.34
N SER A 171 18.59 -21.83 3.66
CA SER A 171 17.59 -21.76 2.59
C SER A 171 17.94 -20.73 1.52
N TRP A 172 17.37 -20.92 0.34
CA TRP A 172 17.44 -19.90 -0.71
C TRP A 172 16.59 -18.71 -0.33
N ARG A 173 17.18 -17.52 -0.46
CA ARG A 173 16.50 -16.23 -0.22
C ARG A 173 16.56 -15.38 -1.47
N ARG A 174 15.52 -14.60 -1.66
CA ARG A 174 15.36 -13.69 -2.79
C ARG A 174 15.36 -12.25 -2.29
N MET A 175 15.92 -11.35 -3.11
CA MET A 175 15.78 -9.91 -2.95
C MET A 175 15.49 -9.26 -4.30
N TYR A 176 14.79 -8.13 -4.27
CA TYR A 176 14.61 -7.25 -5.41
C TYR A 176 15.62 -6.13 -5.32
N ILE A 177 16.29 -5.85 -6.44
CA ILE A 177 17.33 -4.82 -6.50
C ILE A 177 16.97 -3.83 -7.59
N TYR A 178 16.78 -2.58 -7.21
CA TYR A 178 16.66 -1.50 -8.16
C TYR A 178 18.06 -0.94 -8.45
N LEU A 179 18.38 -0.86 -9.74
CA LEU A 179 19.58 -0.24 -10.28
C LEU A 179 19.17 1.09 -10.95
N PRO A 180 19.82 2.22 -10.62
CA PRO A 180 19.38 3.52 -11.11
C PRO A 180 19.59 3.71 -12.61
N PRO A 181 18.89 4.68 -13.25
CA PRO A 181 19.10 5.02 -14.64
C PRO A 181 20.59 5.26 -14.95
N GLY A 182 21.07 4.70 -16.05
CA GLY A 182 22.47 4.82 -16.47
C GLY A 182 23.41 3.82 -15.81
N TYR A 183 22.93 2.92 -14.93
CA TYR A 183 23.77 1.91 -14.31
C TYR A 183 24.57 1.11 -15.35
N ASP A 184 23.94 0.50 -16.35
CA ASP A 184 24.62 -0.34 -17.33
C ASP A 184 25.55 0.44 -18.28
N SER A 185 25.20 1.68 -18.61
CA SER A 185 26.01 2.54 -19.46
C SER A 185 27.22 3.19 -18.77
N SER A 186 27.33 3.07 -17.44
CA SER A 186 28.39 3.65 -16.62
C SER A 186 29.16 2.59 -15.83
N PRO A 187 29.92 1.69 -16.49
CA PRO A 187 30.50 0.50 -15.88
C PRO A 187 31.53 0.79 -14.75
N ASN A 188 32.12 1.96 -14.74
CA ASN A 188 33.10 2.38 -13.74
C ASN A 188 32.49 3.14 -12.56
N MET A 189 31.21 3.49 -12.63
CA MET A 189 30.53 4.21 -11.57
C MET A 189 30.10 3.25 -10.46
N ARG A 190 30.30 3.68 -9.21
CA ARG A 190 29.80 3.00 -8.01
C ARG A 190 28.71 3.84 -7.36
N TYR A 191 27.81 3.19 -6.67
CA TYR A 191 26.58 3.80 -6.16
C TYR A 191 26.43 3.57 -4.66
N PRO A 192 25.90 4.53 -3.92
CA PRO A 192 25.44 4.30 -2.55
C PRO A 192 24.23 3.38 -2.54
N VAL A 193 23.94 2.79 -1.38
CA VAL A 193 22.91 1.75 -1.26
C VAL A 193 21.89 2.10 -0.17
N LEU A 194 20.61 2.02 -0.52
CA LEU A 194 19.49 2.05 0.41
C LEU A 194 18.93 0.64 0.60
N TYR A 195 19.01 0.10 1.82
CA TYR A 195 18.30 -1.12 2.23
C TYR A 195 16.90 -0.74 2.70
N LEU A 196 15.87 -1.11 1.91
CA LEU A 196 14.49 -0.65 2.10
C LEU A 196 13.60 -1.83 2.51
N GLN A 197 13.13 -1.82 3.76
CA GLN A 197 12.43 -2.94 4.39
C GLN A 197 10.91 -2.80 4.30
N HIS A 198 10.25 -3.92 4.01
CA HIS A 198 8.78 -4.04 3.99
C HIS A 198 8.19 -4.18 5.41
N GLY A 199 6.86 -4.16 5.53
CA GLY A 199 6.12 -4.29 6.77
C GLY A 199 5.80 -5.73 7.19
N ASN A 200 5.10 -5.85 8.31
CA ASN A 200 4.67 -7.16 8.78
C ASN A 200 3.57 -7.74 7.88
N GLY A 201 3.73 -9.01 7.50
CA GLY A 201 2.80 -9.70 6.61
C GLY A 201 3.01 -9.41 5.12
N GLU A 202 4.03 -8.66 4.77
CA GLU A 202 4.46 -8.35 3.41
C GLU A 202 5.73 -9.13 3.04
N ASP A 203 6.23 -8.95 1.83
CA ASP A 203 7.48 -9.55 1.36
C ASP A 203 8.33 -8.56 0.55
N GLU A 204 9.42 -9.04 -0.01
CA GLU A 204 10.39 -8.25 -0.78
C GLU A 204 9.85 -7.63 -2.07
N THR A 205 8.63 -7.98 -2.50
CA THR A 205 7.99 -7.45 -3.71
C THR A 205 7.25 -6.13 -3.47
N GLU A 206 6.83 -5.87 -2.22
CA GLU A 206 5.86 -4.82 -1.92
C GLU A 206 6.35 -3.41 -2.22
N TRP A 207 7.63 -3.11 -1.98
CA TRP A 207 8.17 -1.80 -2.32
C TRP A 207 8.22 -1.52 -3.83
N THR A 208 8.35 -2.56 -4.66
CA THR A 208 8.30 -2.40 -6.13
C THR A 208 6.87 -2.35 -6.64
N HIS A 209 5.97 -3.15 -6.10
CA HIS A 209 4.59 -3.26 -6.57
C HIS A 209 3.70 -2.17 -5.96
N ALA A 210 3.44 -2.27 -4.67
CA ALA A 210 2.58 -1.32 -3.97
C ALA A 210 3.30 0.01 -3.67
N GLY A 211 4.58 -0.03 -3.32
CA GLY A 211 5.39 1.14 -2.97
C GLY A 211 5.83 1.97 -4.18
N ARG A 212 5.96 1.36 -5.37
CA ARG A 212 6.46 2.01 -6.61
C ARG A 212 7.81 2.72 -6.42
N ALA A 213 8.66 2.17 -5.54
CA ALA A 213 9.94 2.78 -5.15
C ALA A 213 10.84 3.10 -6.35
N GLN A 214 10.84 2.24 -7.38
CA GLN A 214 11.60 2.45 -8.60
C GLN A 214 11.18 3.74 -9.34
N PHE A 215 9.87 4.00 -9.46
CA PHE A 215 9.36 5.20 -10.15
C PHE A 215 9.57 6.46 -9.32
N ILE A 216 9.43 6.37 -8.00
CA ILE A 216 9.74 7.48 -7.08
C ILE A 216 11.21 7.90 -7.27
N LEU A 217 12.14 6.93 -7.28
CA LEU A 217 13.56 7.22 -7.45
C LEU A 217 13.90 7.70 -8.85
N ASP A 218 13.36 7.08 -9.91
CA ASP A 218 13.54 7.52 -11.30
C ASP A 218 13.15 8.99 -11.47
N ASN A 219 11.97 9.36 -10.95
CA ASN A 219 11.47 10.73 -11.03
C ASN A 219 12.34 11.71 -10.23
N LEU A 220 12.71 11.36 -8.98
CA LEU A 220 13.58 12.22 -8.16
C LEU A 220 14.99 12.38 -8.76
N ILE A 221 15.54 11.33 -9.37
CA ILE A 221 16.85 11.38 -10.05
C ILE A 221 16.75 12.26 -11.29
N ALA A 222 15.70 12.11 -12.11
CA ALA A 222 15.47 12.94 -13.28
C ALA A 222 15.28 14.41 -12.92
N GLU A 223 14.63 14.71 -11.79
CA GLU A 223 14.46 16.04 -11.23
C GLU A 223 15.72 16.57 -10.51
N LYS A 224 16.79 15.77 -10.42
CA LYS A 224 18.05 16.09 -9.70
C LYS A 224 17.84 16.36 -8.21
N LYS A 225 16.80 15.77 -7.63
CA LYS A 225 16.48 15.87 -6.19
C LYS A 225 17.12 14.74 -5.37
N ALA A 226 17.34 13.57 -5.98
CA ALA A 226 18.01 12.45 -5.32
C ALA A 226 19.31 12.06 -6.05
N VAL A 227 20.28 11.61 -5.29
CA VAL A 227 21.51 11.00 -5.81
C VAL A 227 21.15 9.63 -6.41
N PRO A 228 21.67 9.27 -7.61
CA PRO A 228 21.51 7.90 -8.11
C PRO A 228 22.02 6.88 -7.11
N MET A 229 21.17 5.94 -6.70
CA MET A 229 21.48 4.93 -5.69
C MET A 229 20.89 3.58 -6.06
N ILE A 230 21.49 2.50 -5.54
CA ILE A 230 20.91 1.15 -5.56
C ILE A 230 19.90 1.05 -4.42
N ILE A 231 18.74 0.40 -4.65
CA ILE A 231 17.83 0.03 -3.56
C ILE A 231 17.82 -1.50 -3.45
N VAL A 232 18.00 -2.00 -2.25
CA VAL A 232 17.91 -3.42 -1.91
C VAL A 232 16.65 -3.65 -1.09
N MET A 233 15.73 -4.42 -1.64
CA MET A 233 14.47 -4.81 -1.00
C MET A 233 14.51 -6.32 -0.77
N ASN A 234 14.76 -6.73 0.45
CA ASN A 234 14.92 -8.12 0.83
C ASN A 234 13.83 -8.58 1.80
N LEU A 235 13.59 -9.89 1.87
CA LEU A 235 12.65 -10.46 2.81
C LEU A 235 13.10 -10.20 4.26
N GLY A 236 12.35 -9.35 4.98
CA GLY A 236 12.63 -8.92 6.35
C GLY A 236 12.30 -9.96 7.42
N PHE A 237 11.79 -11.13 7.02
CA PHE A 237 11.59 -12.27 7.90
C PHE A 237 12.71 -13.29 7.72
N ALA A 238 13.26 -13.76 8.84
CA ALA A 238 14.22 -14.83 8.85
C ALA A 238 14.03 -15.71 10.09
N THR A 239 14.10 -17.02 9.91
CA THR A 239 13.99 -18.01 10.97
C THR A 239 15.13 -19.02 10.85
N LEU A 240 15.59 -19.54 11.97
CA LEU A 240 16.57 -20.61 12.00
C LEU A 240 15.96 -21.91 11.44
N PRO A 241 16.79 -22.83 10.93
CA PRO A 241 16.33 -24.15 10.47
C PRO A 241 15.51 -24.88 11.53
N GLY A 242 14.38 -25.46 11.12
CA GLY A 242 13.48 -26.20 12.01
C GLY A 242 12.55 -25.32 12.89
N VAL A 243 12.60 -24.01 12.73
CA VAL A 243 11.66 -23.08 13.36
C VAL A 243 10.62 -22.63 12.33
N ASP A 244 9.34 -22.84 12.61
CA ASP A 244 8.27 -22.39 11.72
C ASP A 244 8.32 -20.87 11.51
N PRO A 245 8.37 -20.39 10.27
CA PRO A 245 8.42 -18.97 9.97
C PRO A 245 7.15 -18.20 10.35
N VAL A 246 6.04 -18.89 10.47
CA VAL A 246 4.74 -18.33 10.86
C VAL A 246 4.32 -19.01 12.15
N PRO A 247 4.25 -18.31 13.28
CA PRO A 247 3.51 -18.85 14.41
C PRO A 247 2.10 -19.18 13.90
N PRO A 248 1.54 -20.36 14.22
CA PRO A 248 0.17 -20.67 13.87
C PRO A 248 -0.72 -19.49 14.27
N PRO A 249 -1.77 -19.17 13.51
CA PRO A 249 -2.70 -18.12 13.90
C PRO A 249 -3.06 -18.39 15.34
N ALA A 250 -2.89 -17.37 16.19
CA ALA A 250 -3.11 -17.54 17.63
C ALA A 250 -4.55 -18.02 17.80
N THR A 251 -4.72 -19.31 17.94
CA THR A 251 -5.91 -19.88 18.54
C THR A 251 -5.99 -19.16 19.88
N PRO A 252 -7.11 -18.51 20.21
CA PRO A 252 -7.23 -17.90 21.53
C PRO A 252 -6.75 -18.92 22.55
N PRO A 253 -5.80 -18.59 23.43
CA PRO A 253 -5.31 -19.54 24.41
C PRO A 253 -6.51 -20.11 25.14
N ALA A 254 -6.50 -21.42 25.34
CA ALA A 254 -7.56 -22.07 26.09
C ALA A 254 -7.73 -21.30 27.41
N PRO A 255 -8.98 -21.07 27.89
CA PRO A 255 -9.21 -20.37 29.15
C PRO A 255 -8.32 -20.97 30.25
N GLY A 256 -7.42 -20.17 30.84
CA GLY A 256 -6.48 -20.60 31.88
C GLY A 256 -5.08 -21.05 31.37
N ALA A 257 -4.78 -21.06 30.09
CA ALA A 257 -3.43 -21.30 29.60
C ALA A 257 -2.50 -20.12 29.97
N PRO A 258 -1.27 -20.39 30.47
CA PRO A 258 -0.29 -19.33 30.71
C PRO A 258 0.01 -18.59 29.40
N ALA A 259 0.01 -17.24 29.45
CA ALA A 259 0.42 -16.44 28.32
C ALA A 259 1.85 -16.82 27.92
N ALA A 260 2.08 -17.06 26.62
CA ALA A 260 3.43 -17.24 26.12
C ALA A 260 4.27 -16.01 26.48
N PRO A 261 5.53 -16.17 26.91
CA PRO A 261 6.37 -15.04 27.24
C PRO A 261 6.48 -14.11 26.04
N PRO A 262 6.36 -12.77 26.22
CA PRO A 262 6.43 -11.84 25.12
C PRO A 262 7.80 -11.95 24.44
N VAL A 263 7.80 -12.20 23.13
CA VAL A 263 9.03 -12.15 22.33
C VAL A 263 9.47 -10.69 22.30
N THR A 264 10.59 -10.37 22.91
CA THR A 264 11.14 -9.01 22.86
C THR A 264 11.51 -8.67 21.41
N PRO A 265 11.38 -7.42 20.96
CA PRO A 265 11.76 -6.99 19.61
C PRO A 265 13.18 -7.41 19.24
N ALA A 266 14.13 -7.29 20.15
CA ALA A 266 15.50 -7.74 19.96
C ALA A 266 15.62 -9.22 19.57
N LYS A 267 14.80 -10.10 20.14
CA LYS A 267 14.78 -11.52 19.75
C LYS A 267 14.02 -11.76 18.45
N ARG A 268 13.00 -10.94 18.18
CA ARG A 268 12.18 -11.07 16.97
C ARG A 268 12.97 -10.81 15.69
N PHE A 269 13.91 -9.86 15.71
CA PHE A 269 14.66 -9.47 14.51
C PHE A 269 16.10 -10.00 14.48
N ALA A 270 16.56 -10.69 15.52
CA ALA A 270 17.95 -11.12 15.65
C ALA A 270 18.44 -12.00 14.48
N VAL A 271 17.61 -12.94 14.00
CA VAL A 271 18.00 -13.79 12.86
C VAL A 271 18.05 -12.96 11.58
N PHE A 272 17.10 -12.05 11.38
CA PHE A 272 17.13 -11.15 10.22
C PHE A 272 18.31 -10.18 10.26
N GLU A 273 18.65 -9.64 11.43
CA GLU A 273 19.81 -8.81 11.66
C GLU A 273 21.11 -9.53 11.23
N GLU A 274 21.24 -10.81 11.61
CA GLU A 274 22.36 -11.64 11.21
C GLU A 274 22.40 -11.90 9.69
N VAL A 275 21.27 -12.22 9.08
CA VAL A 275 21.16 -12.37 7.62
C VAL A 275 21.50 -11.07 6.89
N LEU A 276 20.99 -9.93 7.35
CA LEU A 276 21.25 -8.64 6.72
C LEU A 276 22.72 -8.26 6.79
N THR A 277 23.32 -8.34 7.99
CA THR A 277 24.66 -7.83 8.22
C THR A 277 25.77 -8.76 7.75
N LYS A 278 25.56 -10.08 7.84
CA LYS A 278 26.60 -11.07 7.49
C LYS A 278 26.46 -11.66 6.09
N GLU A 279 25.29 -11.56 5.47
CA GLU A 279 25.03 -12.21 4.18
C GLU A 279 24.53 -11.20 3.12
N VAL A 280 23.43 -10.48 3.34
CA VAL A 280 22.85 -9.59 2.32
C VAL A 280 23.79 -8.45 1.96
N ILE A 281 24.35 -7.73 2.94
CA ILE A 281 25.26 -6.61 2.67
C ILE A 281 26.53 -7.10 1.95
N PRO A 282 27.23 -8.14 2.40
CA PRO A 282 28.40 -8.67 1.69
C PRO A 282 28.07 -9.18 0.27
N ASP A 283 26.94 -9.85 0.09
CA ASP A 283 26.52 -10.36 -1.22
C ASP A 283 26.24 -9.22 -2.22
N VAL A 284 25.55 -8.18 -1.77
CA VAL A 284 25.28 -6.98 -2.57
C VAL A 284 26.57 -6.24 -2.94
N ASP A 285 27.49 -6.07 -1.98
CA ASP A 285 28.78 -5.42 -2.22
C ASP A 285 29.69 -6.23 -3.18
N ALA A 286 29.55 -7.55 -3.19
CA ALA A 286 30.31 -8.43 -4.07
C ALA A 286 29.74 -8.48 -5.52
N ASN A 287 28.42 -8.38 -5.68
CA ASN A 287 27.77 -8.60 -6.95
C ASN A 287 27.35 -7.30 -7.68
N PHE A 288 27.29 -6.15 -6.98
CA PHE A 288 26.87 -4.88 -7.54
C PHE A 288 27.93 -3.79 -7.32
N ARG A 289 27.88 -2.74 -8.14
CA ARG A 289 28.84 -1.63 -8.04
C ARG A 289 28.45 -0.67 -6.92
N THR A 290 28.67 -1.11 -5.70
CA THR A 290 28.40 -0.34 -4.49
C THR A 290 29.60 0.48 -4.05
N ILE A 291 29.37 1.60 -3.34
CA ILE A 291 30.35 2.25 -2.49
C ILE A 291 30.22 1.61 -1.11
N ALA A 292 31.11 0.65 -0.82
CA ALA A 292 30.97 -0.29 0.30
C ALA A 292 31.48 0.30 1.63
N ASP A 293 30.98 1.48 2.02
CA ASP A 293 31.26 2.09 3.31
C ASP A 293 29.97 2.57 3.99
N ARG A 294 30.05 2.93 5.26
CA ARG A 294 28.92 3.34 6.07
C ARG A 294 28.28 4.65 5.62
N ASP A 295 29.10 5.59 5.09
CA ASP A 295 28.61 6.91 4.70
C ASP A 295 27.87 6.90 3.36
N HIS A 296 27.94 5.77 2.66
CA HIS A 296 27.18 5.49 1.45
C HIS A 296 26.18 4.34 1.65
N ARG A 297 25.78 4.05 2.90
CA ARG A 297 24.79 3.02 3.19
C ARG A 297 23.68 3.54 4.09
N ALA A 298 22.45 3.42 3.60
CA ALA A 298 21.21 3.79 4.29
C ALA A 298 20.37 2.57 4.60
N MET A 299 19.59 2.63 5.66
CA MET A 299 18.51 1.68 5.95
C MET A 299 17.23 2.45 6.22
N ALA A 300 16.13 2.02 5.59
CA ALA A 300 14.80 2.55 5.86
C ALA A 300 13.76 1.45 5.73
N GLY A 301 12.55 1.72 6.20
CA GLY A 301 11.45 0.77 6.04
C GLY A 301 10.15 1.24 6.64
N LEU A 302 9.09 0.56 6.23
CA LEU A 302 7.74 0.83 6.67
C LEU A 302 7.33 -0.09 7.83
N SER A 303 6.55 0.41 8.80
CA SER A 303 5.95 -0.39 9.87
C SER A 303 6.99 -1.26 10.60
N MET A 304 6.92 -2.58 10.49
CA MET A 304 7.93 -3.52 10.99
C MET A 304 9.33 -3.19 10.46
N GLY A 305 9.46 -2.89 9.16
CA GLY A 305 10.73 -2.51 8.54
C GLY A 305 11.33 -1.23 9.14
N GLY A 306 10.49 -0.28 9.56
CA GLY A 306 10.95 0.90 10.31
C GLY A 306 11.43 0.55 11.72
N MET A 307 10.77 -0.38 12.41
CA MET A 307 11.26 -0.90 13.71
C MET A 307 12.58 -1.66 13.55
N GLN A 308 12.74 -2.46 12.48
CA GLN A 308 14.00 -3.13 12.12
C GLN A 308 15.09 -2.08 11.84
N THR A 309 14.77 -1.03 11.08
CA THR A 309 15.69 0.06 10.78
C THR A 309 16.20 0.73 12.06
N PHE A 310 15.32 1.06 12.99
CA PHE A 310 15.76 1.64 14.25
C PHE A 310 16.62 0.66 15.03
N GLN A 311 16.17 -0.59 15.22
CA GLN A 311 16.92 -1.56 16.02
C GLN A 311 18.27 -1.90 15.39
N ILE A 312 18.28 -2.34 14.13
CA ILE A 312 19.52 -2.82 13.47
C ILE A 312 20.43 -1.64 13.14
N GLY A 313 19.88 -0.58 12.54
CA GLY A 313 20.69 0.57 12.13
C GLY A 313 21.36 1.29 13.28
N THR A 314 20.72 1.40 14.44
CA THR A 314 21.34 2.03 15.62
C THR A 314 22.29 1.09 16.36
N SER A 315 22.20 -0.22 16.16
CA SER A 315 23.13 -1.21 16.72
C SER A 315 24.38 -1.39 15.86
N HIS A 316 24.33 -1.02 14.57
CA HIS A 316 25.39 -1.21 13.59
C HIS A 316 25.81 0.13 12.94
N LEU A 317 26.27 1.07 13.74
CA LEU A 317 26.74 2.38 13.27
C LEU A 317 28.02 2.31 12.43
N GLU A 318 28.69 1.17 12.42
CA GLU A 318 29.79 0.86 11.49
C GLU A 318 29.31 0.53 10.08
N LEU A 319 28.01 0.20 9.91
CA LEU A 319 27.42 -0.17 8.63
C LEU A 319 26.55 0.93 8.03
N PHE A 320 25.88 1.74 8.85
CA PHE A 320 24.85 2.69 8.40
C PHE A 320 25.07 4.10 8.93
N SER A 321 24.80 5.11 8.08
CA SER A 321 24.82 6.54 8.47
C SER A 321 23.49 7.26 8.24
N TYR A 322 22.52 6.62 7.59
CA TYR A 322 21.20 7.18 7.26
C TYR A 322 20.11 6.20 7.67
N LEU A 323 19.18 6.65 8.51
CA LEU A 323 18.13 5.80 9.09
C LEU A 323 16.74 6.45 8.93
N GLY A 324 15.81 5.75 8.25
CA GLY A 324 14.45 6.22 7.98
C GLY A 324 13.37 5.28 8.50
N MET A 325 12.54 5.75 9.43
CA MET A 325 11.42 5.00 10.02
C MET A 325 10.08 5.51 9.49
N PHE A 326 9.43 4.75 8.61
CA PHE A 326 8.13 5.11 8.04
C PHE A 326 7.03 4.36 8.81
N SER A 327 6.25 5.06 9.63
CA SER A 327 5.26 4.48 10.57
C SER A 327 5.83 3.33 11.40
N GLY A 328 7.11 3.37 11.73
CA GLY A 328 7.89 2.28 12.33
C GLY A 328 8.66 2.68 13.59
N THR A 329 8.22 3.70 14.30
CA THR A 329 8.85 4.12 15.55
C THR A 329 8.82 2.98 16.59
N PRO A 330 9.92 2.75 17.34
CA PRO A 330 9.96 1.73 18.39
C PRO A 330 8.82 1.90 19.39
N GLN A 331 8.03 0.86 19.58
CA GLN A 331 6.95 0.84 20.56
C GLN A 331 7.50 0.65 21.99
N ALA A 332 6.63 0.54 22.99
CA ALA A 332 7.04 0.41 24.39
C ALA A 332 8.05 -0.74 24.62
N ALA A 333 7.89 -1.87 23.93
CA ALA A 333 8.82 -2.99 24.00
C ALA A 333 10.23 -2.68 23.46
N GLY A 334 10.39 -1.61 22.66
CA GLY A 334 11.68 -1.13 22.15
C GLY A 334 12.27 0.03 22.95
N GLN A 335 11.69 0.39 24.11
CA GLN A 335 12.15 1.55 24.89
C GLN A 335 13.62 1.44 25.31
N ALA A 336 14.08 0.26 25.73
CA ALA A 336 15.46 0.04 26.10
C ALA A 336 16.46 0.41 24.99
N GLN A 337 16.09 0.18 23.72
CA GLN A 337 16.93 0.60 22.59
C GLN A 337 16.93 2.13 22.43
N VAL A 338 15.79 2.78 22.61
CA VAL A 338 15.71 4.26 22.59
C VAL A 338 16.57 4.85 23.68
N ASP A 339 16.53 4.30 24.89
CA ASP A 339 17.33 4.71 26.03
C ASP A 339 18.85 4.54 25.75
N ALA A 340 19.24 3.41 25.14
CA ALA A 340 20.61 3.13 24.76
C ALA A 340 21.14 4.08 23.67
N VAL A 341 20.30 4.48 22.73
CA VAL A 341 20.64 5.49 21.72
C VAL A 341 20.77 6.87 22.36
N ALA A 342 19.80 7.27 23.19
CA ALA A 342 19.84 8.56 23.89
C ALA A 342 21.08 8.69 24.78
N ALA A 343 21.49 7.60 25.45
CA ALA A 343 22.69 7.59 26.28
C ALA A 343 24.00 7.86 25.50
N GLN A 344 24.04 7.65 24.19
CA GLN A 344 25.20 7.94 23.35
C GLN A 344 25.32 9.44 23.01
N GLY A 345 24.20 10.18 23.01
CA GLY A 345 24.16 11.61 22.78
C GLY A 345 24.90 12.04 21.52
N LYS A 346 25.85 12.98 21.68
CA LYS A 346 26.63 13.51 20.56
C LYS A 346 27.45 12.45 19.80
N THR A 347 27.90 11.38 20.45
CA THR A 347 28.64 10.29 19.78
C THR A 347 27.77 9.61 18.71
N PHE A 348 26.49 9.47 18.96
CA PHE A 348 25.54 8.97 17.96
C PHE A 348 25.34 9.97 16.83
N SER A 349 25.08 11.25 17.17
CA SER A 349 24.83 12.29 16.15
C SER A 349 26.04 12.54 15.24
N ASP A 350 27.24 12.35 15.72
CA ASP A 350 28.48 12.49 14.91
C ASP A 350 28.63 11.36 13.89
N LYS A 351 27.95 10.23 14.12
CA LYS A 351 27.99 9.06 13.24
C LYS A 351 26.79 8.98 12.30
N VAL A 352 25.61 9.44 12.68
CA VAL A 352 24.39 9.33 11.90
C VAL A 352 24.09 10.65 11.20
N HIS A 353 24.22 10.67 9.87
CA HIS A 353 24.01 11.86 9.07
C HIS A 353 22.52 12.24 9.00
N VAL A 354 21.64 11.24 8.92
CA VAL A 354 20.18 11.42 8.90
C VAL A 354 19.51 10.38 9.78
N LEU A 355 18.80 10.84 10.80
CA LEU A 355 17.83 10.08 11.55
C LEU A 355 16.47 10.70 11.26
N TRP A 356 15.50 9.92 10.71
CA TRP A 356 14.29 10.49 10.16
C TRP A 356 13.05 9.63 10.47
N PHE A 357 11.94 10.31 10.78
CA PHE A 357 10.65 9.68 11.08
C PHE A 357 9.57 10.26 10.17
N GLY A 358 8.75 9.41 9.58
CA GLY A 358 7.58 9.82 8.80
C GLY A 358 6.40 8.92 9.08
N LEU A 359 5.17 9.47 9.04
CA LEU A 359 3.94 8.75 9.31
C LEU A 359 2.71 9.51 8.84
N GLY A 360 1.57 8.83 8.79
CA GLY A 360 0.29 9.44 8.43
C GLY A 360 -0.36 10.21 9.60
N THR A 361 -1.02 11.33 9.28
CA THR A 361 -1.65 12.17 10.33
C THR A 361 -2.83 11.50 11.03
N THR A 362 -3.38 10.40 10.47
CA THR A 362 -4.46 9.65 11.12
C THR A 362 -3.95 8.46 11.96
N GLU A 363 -2.64 8.24 12.04
CA GLU A 363 -2.01 7.20 12.85
C GLU A 363 -1.80 7.65 14.31
N ALA A 364 -2.87 7.93 15.05
CA ALA A 364 -2.81 8.60 16.35
C ALA A 364 -1.83 7.95 17.37
N SER A 365 -1.79 6.63 17.47
CA SER A 365 -0.90 5.91 18.39
C SER A 365 0.57 6.00 17.98
N PHE A 366 0.87 5.86 16.68
CA PHE A 366 2.23 6.03 16.15
C PHE A 366 2.69 7.48 16.29
N MET A 367 1.83 8.46 16.02
CA MET A 367 2.14 9.88 16.20
C MET A 367 2.51 10.19 17.66
N ALA A 368 1.67 9.77 18.60
CA ALA A 368 1.92 9.99 20.02
C ALA A 368 3.27 9.37 20.44
N ARG A 369 3.54 8.15 20.02
CA ARG A 369 4.80 7.47 20.33
C ARG A 369 6.00 8.14 19.67
N THR A 370 5.90 8.54 18.41
CA THR A 370 6.98 9.22 17.69
C THR A 370 7.34 10.54 18.35
N LYS A 371 6.36 11.32 18.80
CA LYS A 371 6.62 12.57 19.55
C LYS A 371 7.41 12.32 20.82
N VAL A 372 7.08 11.29 21.59
CA VAL A 372 7.80 10.92 22.82
C VAL A 372 9.23 10.50 22.51
N VAL A 373 9.44 9.61 21.54
CA VAL A 373 10.78 9.13 21.17
C VAL A 373 11.66 10.28 20.67
N ARG A 374 11.13 11.11 19.77
CA ARG A 374 11.88 12.25 19.25
C ARG A 374 12.25 13.27 20.34
N ALA A 375 11.30 13.59 21.23
CA ALA A 375 11.60 14.50 22.35
C ALA A 375 12.72 13.96 23.25
N GLN A 376 12.76 12.65 23.50
CA GLN A 376 13.83 12.01 24.27
C GLN A 376 15.19 12.09 23.55
N LEU A 377 15.22 11.85 22.23
CA LEU A 377 16.42 11.94 21.41
C LEU A 377 16.93 13.39 21.30
N ASP A 378 16.02 14.34 21.09
CA ASP A 378 16.33 15.76 21.05
C ASP A 378 16.95 16.25 22.36
N ALA A 379 16.39 15.82 23.51
CA ALA A 379 16.94 16.13 24.85
C ALA A 379 18.33 15.54 25.06
N ALA A 380 18.68 14.46 24.35
CA ALA A 380 20.01 13.86 24.35
C ALA A 380 20.99 14.47 23.31
N GLY A 381 20.57 15.52 22.58
CA GLY A 381 21.37 16.15 21.53
C GLY A 381 21.43 15.36 20.23
N ILE A 382 20.44 14.53 19.97
CA ILE A 382 20.30 13.74 18.74
C ILE A 382 19.13 14.29 17.91
N PRO A 383 19.39 15.20 16.95
CA PRO A 383 18.34 15.78 16.12
C PRO A 383 17.76 14.73 15.15
N SER A 384 16.47 14.83 14.86
CA SER A 384 15.82 13.96 13.91
C SER A 384 14.92 14.72 12.95
N GLY A 385 14.94 14.33 11.66
CA GLY A 385 13.95 14.77 10.68
C GLY A 385 12.57 14.22 10.99
N TYR A 386 11.52 14.95 10.56
CA TYR A 386 10.15 14.53 10.81
C TYR A 386 9.20 14.96 9.68
N TYR A 387 8.31 14.06 9.29
CA TYR A 387 7.30 14.31 8.27
C TYR A 387 5.95 13.72 8.68
N GLU A 388 4.90 14.51 8.53
CA GLU A 388 3.51 14.09 8.70
C GLU A 388 2.82 14.04 7.34
N SER A 389 2.44 12.85 6.86
CA SER A 389 1.69 12.67 5.62
C SER A 389 0.23 13.07 5.83
N PRO A 390 -0.26 14.16 5.22
CA PRO A 390 -1.58 14.69 5.53
C PRO A 390 -2.71 13.75 5.10
N GLY A 391 -3.67 13.51 6.01
CA GLY A 391 -4.91 12.78 5.73
C GLY A 391 -4.76 11.28 5.53
N THR A 392 -3.56 10.73 5.67
CA THR A 392 -3.29 9.30 5.44
C THR A 392 -3.08 8.52 6.73
N ALA A 393 -3.23 7.20 6.64
CA ALA A 393 -3.15 6.22 7.71
C ALA A 393 -1.91 5.32 7.55
N HIS A 394 -1.96 4.13 8.14
CA HIS A 394 -0.94 3.07 8.03
C HIS A 394 -1.07 2.35 6.68
N GLU A 395 -0.64 2.98 5.61
CA GLU A 395 -0.89 2.57 4.23
C GLU A 395 0.18 3.04 3.25
N PHE A 396 0.20 2.47 2.03
CA PHE A 396 1.23 2.78 1.04
C PHE A 396 1.25 4.24 0.58
N GLN A 397 0.14 4.97 0.62
CA GLN A 397 0.17 6.40 0.29
C GLN A 397 1.05 7.18 1.28
N THR A 398 0.97 6.86 2.57
CA THR A 398 1.89 7.40 3.60
C THR A 398 3.34 7.07 3.27
N TRP A 399 3.64 5.80 2.98
CA TRP A 399 5.01 5.33 2.83
C TRP A 399 5.65 5.75 1.51
N ARG A 400 4.89 5.88 0.43
CA ARG A 400 5.34 6.50 -0.82
C ARG A 400 5.78 7.95 -0.60
N ARG A 401 4.96 8.74 0.11
CA ARG A 401 5.31 10.12 0.48
C ARG A 401 6.54 10.15 1.40
N CYS A 402 6.61 9.25 2.37
CA CYS A 402 7.79 9.13 3.24
C CYS A 402 9.07 8.85 2.43
N LEU A 403 9.02 7.92 1.47
CA LEU A 403 10.17 7.64 0.62
C LEU A 403 10.54 8.85 -0.27
N HIS A 404 9.53 9.53 -0.81
CA HIS A 404 9.72 10.73 -1.63
C HIS A 404 10.40 11.86 -0.85
N GLU A 405 10.05 12.06 0.43
CA GLU A 405 10.64 13.09 1.29
C GLU A 405 12.00 12.68 1.86
N PHE A 406 12.21 11.38 2.08
CA PHE A 406 13.44 10.85 2.68
C PHE A 406 14.57 10.68 1.66
N ALA A 407 14.31 10.19 0.46
CA ALA A 407 15.31 9.89 -0.55
C ALA A 407 16.18 11.12 -0.95
N PRO A 408 15.65 12.35 -1.05
CA PRO A 408 16.46 13.55 -1.30
C PRO A 408 17.47 13.88 -0.21
N LEU A 409 17.30 13.35 0.99
CA LEU A 409 18.22 13.60 2.12
C LEU A 409 19.45 12.68 2.10
N LEU A 410 19.40 11.61 1.28
CA LEU A 410 20.40 10.56 1.27
C LEU A 410 21.62 10.95 0.42
N PHE A 411 22.81 10.68 0.95
CA PHE A 411 24.09 10.72 0.23
C PHE A 411 24.41 12.06 -0.44
N GLN A 412 23.81 13.14 0.06
CA GLN A 412 24.10 14.48 -0.45
C GLN A 412 25.56 14.85 -0.13
N PRO A 413 26.27 15.51 -1.07
CA PRO A 413 27.58 16.06 -0.74
C PRO A 413 27.49 16.92 0.53
N ALA A 414 28.44 16.77 1.43
CA ALA A 414 28.48 17.61 2.63
C ALA A 414 28.43 19.08 2.19
N VAL A 415 27.33 19.76 2.51
CA VAL A 415 27.22 21.20 2.25
C VAL A 415 28.28 21.86 3.08
N SER A 416 29.29 22.44 2.41
CA SER A 416 30.34 23.19 3.07
C SER A 416 29.69 24.24 3.98
N PRO A 417 30.15 24.45 5.22
CA PRO A 417 29.56 25.40 6.18
C PRO A 417 29.42 26.85 5.70
N ALA A 418 29.96 27.16 4.52
CA ALA A 418 30.02 28.51 3.94
C ALA A 418 28.70 29.01 3.30
N MET A 419 27.61 28.23 3.26
CA MET A 419 26.36 28.68 2.68
C MET A 419 25.16 28.61 3.66
N LYS A 420 25.39 28.94 4.92
CA LYS A 420 24.32 29.32 5.86
C LYS A 420 24.44 30.83 6.10
N ASN A 421 23.90 31.62 5.17
CA ASN A 421 23.56 33.02 5.38
C ASN A 421 22.09 33.21 5.00
#